data_3e3dcdd2e0948b8344c5ffa7405b8626
#
_entry.id   3e3dcdd2e0948b8344c5ffa7405b8626
#
_cell.length_a   1.000
_cell.length_b   1.000
_cell.length_c   1.000
_cell.angle_alpha   90.00
_cell.angle_beta   90.00
_cell.angle_gamma   90.00
#
_symmetry.space_group_name_H-M   'P 1'
#
loop_
_entity.id
_entity.type
_entity.pdbx_description
1 polymer ?
#
loop_
_entity_poly.entity_id
_entity_poly.type
_entity_poly.pdbx_seq_one_letter_code
_entity_poly.pdbx_strand_id
1 'polypeptide(L)'
;DGHIVISQHFADVTKDLSDLSVLHAGQPMLSRTHGQSATPTTLGKELANVVARLKRQLKVAETVRPLGKMNGAVGNYNAHHIAYPEVDWPQLSKQFVTSLGIEWNPYTTQIEPHDYMAEYFDAIARLNQILVDFARDIWSYISLGYFKQRMVDGEVGSSTMPHKVNPIDFENAEGNFGLANALLNHLAQKLPVSRWQRDLTDST
;
A
#
# COMPACT_ATOMS: atom_id res chain seq x y z
N ASP A 1 2.45 8.61 -11.30
CA ASP A 1 2.89 9.57 -10.27
C ASP A 1 2.45 9.15 -8.86
N GLY A 2 1.16 8.84 -8.62
CA GLY A 2 0.67 8.50 -7.28
C GLY A 2 1.35 7.29 -6.63
N HIS A 3 1.63 6.24 -7.40
CA HIS A 3 2.31 5.06 -6.87
C HIS A 3 3.74 5.35 -6.38
N ILE A 4 4.46 6.27 -7.04
CA ILE A 4 5.81 6.70 -6.62
C ILE A 4 5.74 7.37 -5.25
N VAL A 5 4.80 8.30 -5.07
CA VAL A 5 4.61 9.02 -3.80
C VAL A 5 4.27 8.06 -2.67
N ILE A 6 3.32 7.14 -2.89
CA ILE A 6 2.91 6.16 -1.89
C ILE A 6 4.07 5.23 -1.53
N SER A 7 4.78 4.69 -2.53
CA SER A 7 5.93 3.80 -2.31
C SER A 7 7.04 4.51 -1.52
N GLN A 8 7.30 5.80 -1.79
CA GLN A 8 8.28 6.58 -1.06
C GLN A 8 7.91 6.72 0.42
N HIS A 9 6.66 7.06 0.74
CA HIS A 9 6.23 7.18 2.13
C HIS A 9 6.36 5.86 2.90
N PHE A 10 6.00 4.72 2.28
CA PHE A 10 6.22 3.42 2.92
C PHE A 10 7.71 3.07 3.07
N ALA A 11 8.54 3.46 2.12
CA ALA A 11 9.99 3.29 2.21
C ALA A 11 10.58 4.12 3.36
N ASP A 12 10.15 5.37 3.52
CA ASP A 12 10.58 6.26 4.59
C ASP A 12 10.20 5.69 5.97
N VAL A 13 8.94 5.31 6.17
CA VAL A 13 8.49 4.66 7.42
C VAL A 13 9.27 3.37 7.69
N THR A 14 9.48 2.55 6.64
CA THR A 14 10.25 1.31 6.78
C THR A 14 11.70 1.57 7.17
N LYS A 15 12.30 2.63 6.63
CA LYS A 15 13.66 3.05 6.98
C LYS A 15 13.73 3.51 8.44
N ASP A 16 12.84 4.39 8.88
CA ASP A 16 12.82 4.90 10.25
C ASP A 16 12.65 3.76 11.26
N LEU A 17 11.73 2.83 11.01
CA LEU A 17 11.57 1.63 11.84
C LEU A 17 12.81 0.73 11.81
N SER A 18 13.50 0.64 10.67
CA SER A 18 14.75 -0.12 10.56
C SER A 18 15.86 0.51 11.41
N ASP A 19 16.00 1.84 11.37
CA ASP A 19 16.98 2.57 12.15
C ASP A 19 16.70 2.41 13.66
N LEU A 20 15.45 2.53 14.08
CA LEU A 20 15.02 2.25 15.46
C LEU A 20 15.26 0.80 15.87
N SER A 21 15.09 -0.17 14.98
CA SER A 21 15.33 -1.58 15.28
C SER A 21 16.80 -1.85 15.57
N VAL A 22 17.71 -1.20 14.84
CA VAL A 22 19.15 -1.27 15.08
C VAL A 22 19.53 -0.58 16.39
N LEU A 23 19.01 0.63 16.62
CA LEU A 23 19.27 1.41 17.82
C LEU A 23 18.90 0.65 19.09
N HIS A 24 17.78 -0.08 19.06
CA HIS A 24 17.26 -0.82 20.22
C HIS A 24 17.50 -2.34 20.15
N ALA A 25 18.46 -2.80 19.33
CA ALA A 25 18.74 -4.22 19.14
C ALA A 25 19.11 -4.95 20.44
N GLY A 26 19.81 -4.28 21.34
CA GLY A 26 20.23 -4.82 22.65
C GLY A 26 19.28 -4.51 23.80
N GLN A 27 18.17 -3.81 23.59
CA GLN A 27 17.25 -3.44 24.67
C GLN A 27 16.33 -4.59 25.03
N PRO A 28 16.44 -5.18 26.24
CA PRO A 28 15.57 -6.27 26.68
C PRO A 28 14.11 -5.84 26.76
N MET A 29 13.22 -6.73 26.36
CA MET A 29 11.78 -6.54 26.43
C MET A 29 11.10 -7.86 26.75
N LEU A 30 10.07 -7.86 27.60
CA LEU A 30 9.28 -9.05 27.88
C LEU A 30 8.23 -9.23 26.76
N SER A 31 8.28 -10.37 26.07
CA SER A 31 7.23 -10.73 25.12
C SER A 31 5.92 -11.07 25.84
N ARG A 32 4.82 -10.94 25.10
CA ARG A 32 3.49 -11.39 25.56
C ARG A 32 2.82 -12.26 24.50
N THR A 33 2.21 -13.33 24.94
CA THR A 33 1.33 -14.18 24.13
C THR A 33 0.00 -14.33 24.88
N HIS A 34 -1.10 -14.21 24.18
CA HIS A 34 -2.42 -14.20 24.83
C HIS A 34 -2.54 -13.19 25.99
N GLY A 35 -1.82 -12.05 25.88
CA GLY A 35 -1.73 -11.05 26.93
C GLY A 35 -0.87 -11.44 28.16
N GLN A 36 -0.40 -12.67 28.24
CA GLN A 36 0.39 -13.19 29.35
C GLN A 36 1.89 -13.01 29.11
N SER A 37 2.64 -12.89 30.20
CA SER A 37 4.10 -12.83 30.16
C SER A 37 4.68 -14.09 29.50
N ALA A 38 5.57 -13.90 28.56
CA ALA A 38 6.22 -14.96 27.79
C ALA A 38 7.76 -14.83 27.87
N THR A 39 8.46 -15.46 26.93
CA THR A 39 9.92 -15.44 26.84
C THR A 39 10.44 -14.01 26.57
N PRO A 40 11.58 -13.61 27.14
CA PRO A 40 12.21 -12.33 26.82
C PRO A 40 12.57 -12.21 25.34
N THR A 41 12.47 -10.98 24.82
CA THR A 41 12.89 -10.56 23.48
C THR A 41 13.68 -9.26 23.59
N THR A 42 13.90 -8.57 22.48
CA THR A 42 14.40 -7.19 22.47
C THR A 42 13.46 -6.28 21.70
N LEU A 43 13.42 -5.01 22.07
CA LEU A 43 12.64 -4.00 21.34
C LEU A 43 13.07 -3.94 19.86
N GLY A 44 14.39 -3.99 19.61
CA GLY A 44 14.89 -3.98 18.23
C GLY A 44 14.40 -5.17 17.41
N LYS A 45 14.32 -6.38 17.99
CA LYS A 45 13.80 -7.57 17.29
C LYS A 45 12.29 -7.42 16.99
N GLU A 46 11.50 -6.86 17.91
CA GLU A 46 10.07 -6.63 17.67
C GLU A 46 9.85 -5.63 16.51
N LEU A 47 10.61 -4.54 16.48
CA LEU A 47 10.58 -3.60 15.35
C LEU A 47 11.09 -4.26 14.05
N ALA A 48 12.16 -5.06 14.11
CA ALA A 48 12.70 -5.76 12.94
C ALA A 48 11.70 -6.72 12.30
N ASN A 49 10.79 -7.33 13.07
CA ASN A 49 9.69 -8.13 12.55
C ASN A 49 8.77 -7.31 11.64
N VAL A 50 8.37 -6.12 12.07
CA VAL A 50 7.53 -5.20 11.28
C VAL A 50 8.28 -4.75 10.03
N VAL A 51 9.54 -4.35 10.15
CA VAL A 51 10.42 -3.96 9.02
C VAL A 51 10.51 -5.08 7.98
N ALA A 52 10.72 -6.32 8.41
CA ALA A 52 10.81 -7.46 7.49
C ALA A 52 9.49 -7.70 6.72
N ARG A 53 8.35 -7.52 7.39
CA ARG A 53 7.02 -7.62 6.77
C ARG A 53 6.80 -6.50 5.76
N LEU A 54 7.11 -5.25 6.12
CA LEU A 54 6.98 -4.08 5.24
C LEU A 54 7.88 -4.20 4.01
N LYS A 55 9.17 -4.52 4.18
CA LYS A 55 10.12 -4.70 3.07
C LYS A 55 9.64 -5.76 2.07
N ARG A 56 9.14 -6.89 2.57
CA ARG A 56 8.62 -7.95 1.70
C ARG A 56 7.39 -7.48 0.92
N GLN A 57 6.47 -6.78 1.57
CA GLN A 57 5.24 -6.32 0.93
C GLN A 57 5.49 -5.13 0.00
N LEU A 58 6.38 -4.21 0.35
CA LEU A 58 6.78 -3.11 -0.52
C LEU A 58 7.38 -3.63 -1.84
N LYS A 59 8.23 -4.66 -1.75
CA LYS A 59 8.75 -5.31 -2.95
C LYS A 59 7.64 -5.89 -3.84
N VAL A 60 6.56 -6.41 -3.28
CA VAL A 60 5.40 -6.87 -4.07
C VAL A 60 4.73 -5.69 -4.78
N ALA A 61 4.47 -4.59 -4.07
CA ALA A 61 3.89 -3.39 -4.68
C ALA A 61 4.77 -2.82 -5.82
N GLU A 62 6.09 -2.86 -5.66
CA GLU A 62 7.07 -2.42 -6.66
C GLU A 62 7.14 -3.32 -7.90
N THR A 63 6.63 -4.54 -7.86
CA THR A 63 6.58 -5.43 -9.05
C THR A 63 5.44 -5.11 -9.99
N VAL A 64 4.40 -4.45 -9.51
CA VAL A 64 3.25 -4.07 -10.33
C VAL A 64 3.64 -2.98 -11.32
N ARG A 65 3.40 -3.22 -12.59
CA ARG A 65 3.69 -2.29 -13.68
C ARG A 65 2.41 -1.75 -14.29
N PRO A 66 2.30 -0.43 -14.49
CA PRO A 66 1.18 0.13 -15.24
C PRO A 66 1.16 -0.43 -16.66
N LEU A 67 -0.02 -0.88 -17.08
CA LEU A 67 -0.24 -1.40 -18.43
C LEU A 67 -0.95 -0.35 -19.30
N GLY A 68 -0.72 -0.41 -20.59
CA GLY A 68 -1.37 0.46 -21.56
C GLY A 68 -1.67 -0.25 -22.87
N LYS A 69 -2.56 0.34 -23.66
CA LYS A 69 -2.98 -0.19 -24.96
C LYS A 69 -3.13 0.90 -26.01
N MET A 70 -2.97 0.53 -27.27
CA MET A 70 -3.37 1.30 -28.43
C MET A 70 -3.80 0.33 -29.54
N ASN A 71 -5.03 -0.20 -29.49
CA ASN A 71 -5.50 -1.24 -30.41
C ASN A 71 -6.96 -1.06 -30.88
N GLY A 72 -7.50 0.17 -30.73
CA GLY A 72 -8.83 0.54 -31.25
C GLY A 72 -9.99 0.20 -30.32
N ALA A 73 -11.20 0.37 -30.85
CA ALA A 73 -12.44 0.39 -30.08
C ALA A 73 -12.79 -0.92 -29.37
N VAL A 74 -12.29 -2.05 -29.87
CA VAL A 74 -12.53 -3.38 -29.27
C VAL A 74 -11.25 -4.22 -29.15
N GLY A 75 -10.10 -3.59 -29.29
CA GLY A 75 -8.81 -4.25 -29.13
C GLY A 75 -8.27 -4.98 -30.35
N ASN A 76 -8.83 -4.77 -31.55
CA ASN A 76 -8.54 -5.55 -32.75
C ASN A 76 -7.98 -4.74 -33.94
N TYR A 77 -7.64 -3.47 -33.75
CA TYR A 77 -7.12 -2.59 -34.81
C TYR A 77 -8.00 -2.45 -36.05
N ASN A 78 -9.33 -2.69 -35.97
CA ASN A 78 -10.22 -2.77 -37.14
C ASN A 78 -10.10 -1.56 -38.07
N ALA A 79 -10.27 -0.34 -37.55
CA ALA A 79 -10.16 0.88 -38.34
C ALA A 79 -8.73 1.14 -38.83
N HIS A 80 -7.73 0.76 -38.08
CA HIS A 80 -6.32 0.91 -38.42
C HIS A 80 -5.96 0.04 -39.63
N HIS A 81 -6.35 -1.23 -39.64
CA HIS A 81 -6.12 -2.15 -40.77
C HIS A 81 -6.87 -1.75 -42.03
N ILE A 82 -8.04 -1.13 -41.91
CA ILE A 82 -8.78 -0.63 -43.09
C ILE A 82 -8.08 0.58 -43.69
N ALA A 83 -7.56 1.49 -42.82
CA ALA A 83 -6.91 2.71 -43.29
C ALA A 83 -5.48 2.47 -43.82
N TYR A 84 -4.71 1.60 -43.16
CA TYR A 84 -3.30 1.31 -43.51
C TYR A 84 -3.03 -0.17 -43.29
N PRO A 85 -3.43 -1.04 -44.20
CA PRO A 85 -3.32 -2.49 -44.06
C PRO A 85 -1.87 -3.02 -44.06
N GLU A 86 -0.92 -2.23 -44.59
CA GLU A 86 0.49 -2.58 -44.66
C GLU A 86 1.28 -2.33 -43.36
N VAL A 87 0.67 -1.68 -42.38
CA VAL A 87 1.34 -1.34 -41.11
C VAL A 87 1.23 -2.49 -40.11
N ASP A 88 2.37 -2.86 -39.49
CA ASP A 88 2.34 -3.74 -38.32
C ASP A 88 1.87 -2.99 -37.09
N TRP A 89 0.55 -2.92 -36.92
CA TRP A 89 -0.10 -2.19 -35.84
C TRP A 89 0.24 -2.72 -34.42
N PRO A 90 0.35 -4.03 -34.18
CA PRO A 90 0.81 -4.56 -32.91
C PRO A 90 2.21 -4.06 -32.52
N GLN A 91 3.16 -4.08 -33.46
CA GLN A 91 4.51 -3.59 -33.18
C GLN A 91 4.54 -2.09 -32.96
N LEU A 92 3.81 -1.31 -33.76
CA LEU A 92 3.69 0.14 -33.58
C LEU A 92 3.09 0.48 -32.21
N SER A 93 2.00 -0.21 -31.84
CA SER A 93 1.35 -0.04 -30.53
C SER A 93 2.31 -0.34 -29.39
N LYS A 94 3.07 -1.42 -29.48
CA LYS A 94 4.05 -1.76 -28.47
C LYS A 94 5.10 -0.65 -28.31
N GLN A 95 5.67 -0.19 -29.43
CA GLN A 95 6.66 0.88 -29.41
C GLN A 95 6.10 2.16 -28.80
N PHE A 96 4.90 2.54 -29.21
CA PHE A 96 4.23 3.74 -28.70
C PHE A 96 3.96 3.65 -27.18
N VAL A 97 3.32 2.58 -26.73
CA VAL A 97 2.97 2.41 -25.31
C VAL A 97 4.22 2.35 -24.43
N THR A 98 5.24 1.61 -24.84
CA THR A 98 6.49 1.52 -24.07
C THR A 98 7.26 2.84 -24.06
N SER A 99 7.13 3.67 -25.10
CA SER A 99 7.75 5.02 -25.10
C SER A 99 7.17 5.95 -24.03
N LEU A 100 5.97 5.65 -23.51
CA LEU A 100 5.33 6.38 -22.41
C LEU A 100 5.82 5.92 -21.02
N GLY A 101 6.72 4.93 -20.94
CA GLY A 101 7.26 4.41 -19.69
C GLY A 101 6.32 3.42 -18.99
N ILE A 102 5.35 2.85 -19.70
CA ILE A 102 4.42 1.82 -19.21
C ILE A 102 4.55 0.54 -20.04
N GLU A 103 4.06 -0.58 -19.53
CA GLU A 103 4.10 -1.84 -20.26
C GLU A 103 2.94 -1.97 -21.24
N TRP A 104 3.18 -2.60 -22.38
CA TRP A 104 2.16 -2.80 -23.41
C TRP A 104 1.37 -4.08 -23.14
N ASN A 105 0.01 -3.95 -23.09
CA ASN A 105 -0.89 -5.09 -23.07
C ASN A 105 -1.41 -5.38 -24.49
N PRO A 106 -1.04 -6.49 -25.11
CA PRO A 106 -1.46 -6.82 -26.47
C PRO A 106 -2.93 -7.24 -26.58
N TYR A 107 -3.50 -7.78 -25.51
CA TYR A 107 -4.84 -8.38 -25.52
C TYR A 107 -5.78 -7.60 -24.59
N THR A 108 -6.51 -6.68 -25.17
CA THR A 108 -7.48 -5.87 -24.45
C THR A 108 -8.80 -5.82 -25.19
N THR A 109 -9.79 -5.17 -24.61
CA THR A 109 -11.02 -4.80 -25.29
C THR A 109 -11.02 -3.29 -25.62
N GLN A 110 -12.06 -2.55 -25.35
CA GLN A 110 -12.07 -1.10 -25.58
C GLN A 110 -11.04 -0.38 -24.70
N ILE A 111 -10.89 -0.85 -23.45
CA ILE A 111 -9.94 -0.30 -22.50
C ILE A 111 -8.90 -1.38 -22.12
N GLU A 112 -7.83 -0.96 -21.48
CA GLU A 112 -6.96 -1.85 -20.76
C GLU A 112 -7.70 -2.35 -19.51
N PRO A 113 -7.80 -3.67 -19.23
CA PRO A 113 -8.36 -4.19 -17.99
C PRO A 113 -7.54 -3.72 -16.79
N HIS A 114 -8.21 -3.36 -15.71
CA HIS A 114 -7.57 -2.73 -14.56
C HIS A 114 -7.02 -3.73 -13.53
N ASP A 115 -6.70 -4.95 -13.95
CA ASP A 115 -6.16 -6.00 -13.04
C ASP A 115 -4.89 -5.55 -12.34
N TYR A 116 -3.96 -4.89 -13.04
CA TYR A 116 -2.74 -4.36 -12.44
C TYR A 116 -3.01 -3.29 -11.36
N MET A 117 -4.09 -2.51 -11.52
CA MET A 117 -4.50 -1.54 -10.49
C MET A 117 -5.03 -2.26 -9.25
N ALA A 118 -5.82 -3.33 -9.45
CA ALA A 118 -6.30 -4.16 -8.35
C ALA A 118 -5.14 -4.82 -7.59
N GLU A 119 -4.17 -5.39 -8.29
CA GLU A 119 -2.95 -5.95 -7.70
C GLU A 119 -2.19 -4.91 -6.86
N TYR A 120 -2.06 -3.70 -7.38
CA TYR A 120 -1.41 -2.61 -6.65
C TYR A 120 -2.20 -2.21 -5.41
N PHE A 121 -3.51 -2.04 -5.51
CA PHE A 121 -4.38 -1.68 -4.38
C PHE A 121 -4.38 -2.76 -3.28
N ASP A 122 -4.40 -4.03 -3.66
CA ASP A 122 -4.27 -5.15 -2.73
C ASP A 122 -2.91 -5.13 -2.00
N ALA A 123 -1.84 -4.81 -2.71
CA ALA A 123 -0.50 -4.68 -2.12
C ALA A 123 -0.43 -3.52 -1.12
N ILE A 124 -1.01 -2.36 -1.44
CA ILE A 124 -1.07 -1.21 -0.52
C ILE A 124 -1.98 -1.51 0.69
N ALA A 125 -3.14 -2.13 0.49
CA ALA A 125 -4.00 -2.54 1.58
C ALA A 125 -3.29 -3.49 2.55
N ARG A 126 -2.42 -4.36 2.04
CA ARG A 126 -1.59 -5.25 2.85
C ARG A 126 -0.52 -4.48 3.64
N LEU A 127 0.13 -3.48 3.06
CA LEU A 127 1.06 -2.59 3.77
C LEU A 127 0.34 -1.84 4.91
N ASN A 128 -0.83 -1.26 4.63
CA ASN A 128 -1.65 -0.61 5.65
C ASN A 128 -2.00 -1.57 6.79
N GLN A 129 -2.35 -2.81 6.48
CA GLN A 129 -2.72 -3.81 7.49
C GLN A 129 -1.55 -4.17 8.41
N ILE A 130 -0.31 -4.16 7.91
CA ILE A 130 0.89 -4.36 8.73
C ILE A 130 1.07 -3.17 9.69
N LEU A 131 0.81 -1.95 9.23
CA LEU A 131 0.92 -0.75 10.07
C LEU A 131 -0.22 -0.62 11.07
N VAL A 132 -1.44 -1.11 10.76
CA VAL A 132 -2.53 -1.24 11.74
C VAL A 132 -2.14 -2.18 12.87
N ASP A 133 -1.60 -3.35 12.54
CA ASP A 133 -1.11 -4.32 13.51
C ASP A 133 -0.03 -3.70 14.42
N PHE A 134 0.95 -3.03 13.82
CA PHE A 134 1.97 -2.29 14.54
C PHE A 134 1.42 -1.18 15.45
N ALA A 135 0.49 -0.38 14.96
CA ALA A 135 -0.12 0.71 15.72
C ALA A 135 -0.86 0.18 16.97
N ARG A 136 -1.57 -0.94 16.83
CA ARG A 136 -2.25 -1.62 17.95
C ARG A 136 -1.29 -2.17 18.98
N ASP A 137 -0.19 -2.75 18.54
CA ASP A 137 0.85 -3.26 19.44
C ASP A 137 1.49 -2.11 20.23
N ILE A 138 1.87 -1.02 19.58
CA ILE A 138 2.44 0.15 20.27
C ILE A 138 1.43 0.77 21.23
N TRP A 139 0.17 0.92 20.83
CA TRP A 139 -0.91 1.38 21.73
C TRP A 139 -1.02 0.48 22.95
N SER A 140 -0.96 -0.84 22.77
CA SER A 140 -1.02 -1.82 23.85
C SER A 140 0.20 -1.72 24.77
N TYR A 141 1.40 -1.56 24.21
CA TYR A 141 2.63 -1.38 24.99
C TYR A 141 2.62 -0.07 25.79
N ILE A 142 2.03 1.01 25.28
CA ILE A 142 1.82 2.25 26.02
C ILE A 142 0.85 1.99 27.20
N SER A 143 -0.25 1.30 26.98
CA SER A 143 -1.22 0.98 28.03
C SER A 143 -0.64 0.12 29.16
N LEU A 144 0.33 -0.75 28.84
CA LEU A 144 1.05 -1.61 29.79
C LEU A 144 2.26 -0.93 30.44
N GLY A 145 2.59 0.31 30.04
CA GLY A 145 3.71 1.06 30.60
C GLY A 145 5.09 0.67 30.03
N TYR A 146 5.16 -0.10 28.94
CA TYR A 146 6.43 -0.34 28.26
C TYR A 146 6.98 0.92 27.61
N PHE A 147 6.07 1.76 27.05
CA PHE A 147 6.38 3.05 26.45
C PHE A 147 5.60 4.14 27.17
N LYS A 148 6.12 5.35 27.09
CA LYS A 148 5.46 6.54 27.59
C LYS A 148 5.43 7.60 26.48
N GLN A 149 4.27 8.17 26.22
CA GLN A 149 4.12 9.29 25.33
C GLN A 149 4.82 10.52 25.87
N ARG A 150 5.52 11.23 24.99
CA ARG A 150 6.06 12.56 25.31
C ARG A 150 5.00 13.61 25.02
N MET A 151 4.90 14.57 25.91
CA MET A 151 4.11 15.77 25.65
C MET A 151 4.88 16.66 24.68
N VAL A 152 4.24 17.10 23.63
CA VAL A 152 4.79 18.08 22.68
C VAL A 152 4.29 19.45 23.09
N ASP A 153 5.19 20.45 23.12
CA ASP A 153 4.81 21.82 23.50
C ASP A 153 3.73 22.36 22.55
N GLY A 154 2.63 22.81 23.13
CA GLY A 154 1.46 23.32 22.39
C GLY A 154 0.40 22.25 22.07
N GLU A 155 0.62 20.97 22.36
CA GLU A 155 -0.36 19.92 22.23
C GLU A 155 -1.07 19.63 23.56
N VAL A 156 -2.36 19.30 23.47
CA VAL A 156 -3.15 18.87 24.63
C VAL A 156 -3.13 17.36 24.71
N GLY A 157 -2.41 16.80 25.68
CA GLY A 157 -2.30 15.35 25.88
C GLY A 157 -3.62 14.66 26.16
N SER A 158 -4.56 15.35 26.80
CA SER A 158 -5.95 14.94 27.01
C SER A 158 -6.80 16.17 27.27
N SER A 159 -7.96 16.28 26.63
CA SER A 159 -8.89 17.40 26.81
C SER A 159 -9.55 17.44 28.19
N THR A 160 -9.59 16.31 28.91
CA THR A 160 -10.36 16.16 30.14
C THR A 160 -9.50 15.77 31.36
N MET A 161 -8.42 15.02 31.13
CA MET A 161 -7.59 14.45 32.21
C MET A 161 -6.12 14.86 32.02
N PRO A 162 -5.64 15.91 32.73
CA PRO A 162 -4.34 16.51 32.50
C PRO A 162 -3.14 15.64 32.96
N HIS A 163 -3.40 14.53 33.66
CA HIS A 163 -2.35 13.63 34.16
C HIS A 163 -1.89 12.57 33.15
N LYS A 164 -2.49 12.53 31.95
CA LYS A 164 -2.14 11.53 30.91
C LYS A 164 -1.90 12.18 29.56
N VAL A 165 -1.18 11.46 28.70
CA VAL A 165 -1.00 11.77 27.28
C VAL A 165 -1.54 10.60 26.47
N ASN A 166 -2.56 10.84 25.67
CA ASN A 166 -3.19 9.80 24.86
C ASN A 166 -2.32 9.46 23.63
N PRO A 167 -2.25 8.19 23.19
CA PRO A 167 -1.54 7.77 21.99
C PRO A 167 -2.36 8.07 20.72
N ILE A 168 -2.77 9.32 20.52
CA ILE A 168 -3.70 9.77 19.48
C ILE A 168 -3.16 9.48 18.08
N ASP A 169 -1.84 9.59 17.86
CA ASP A 169 -1.24 9.34 16.54
C ASP A 169 -1.44 7.90 16.09
N PHE A 170 -1.34 6.93 16.99
CA PHE A 170 -1.57 5.51 16.69
C PHE A 170 -3.05 5.22 16.45
N GLU A 171 -3.95 5.85 17.20
CA GLU A 171 -5.42 5.76 17.03
C GLU A 171 -5.83 6.36 15.67
N ASN A 172 -5.32 7.55 15.34
CA ASN A 172 -5.55 8.21 14.05
C ASN A 172 -4.98 7.38 12.88
N ALA A 173 -3.78 6.83 13.03
CA ALA A 173 -3.18 5.97 12.01
C ALA A 173 -4.05 4.74 11.75
N GLU A 174 -4.51 4.04 12.80
CA GLU A 174 -5.41 2.90 12.67
C GLU A 174 -6.69 3.27 11.92
N GLY A 175 -7.35 4.37 12.30
CA GLY A 175 -8.58 4.86 11.67
C GLY A 175 -8.38 5.21 10.19
N ASN A 176 -7.31 5.94 9.86
CA ASN A 176 -7.01 6.34 8.49
C ASN A 176 -6.64 5.15 7.60
N PHE A 177 -5.85 4.19 8.09
CA PHE A 177 -5.55 2.96 7.34
C PHE A 177 -6.81 2.12 7.11
N GLY A 178 -7.72 2.06 8.09
CA GLY A 178 -9.00 1.38 7.94
C GLY A 178 -9.86 1.99 6.83
N LEU A 179 -9.98 3.32 6.80
CA LEU A 179 -10.71 4.04 5.76
C LEU A 179 -10.05 3.86 4.39
N ALA A 180 -8.73 4.00 4.31
CA ALA A 180 -7.98 3.77 3.07
C ALA A 180 -8.20 2.34 2.54
N ASN A 181 -8.13 1.33 3.41
CA ASN A 181 -8.35 -0.06 3.03
C ASN A 181 -9.78 -0.33 2.52
N ALA A 182 -10.79 0.34 3.07
CA ALA A 182 -12.17 0.23 2.57
C ALA A 182 -12.28 0.69 1.10
N LEU A 183 -11.62 1.80 0.75
CA LEU A 183 -11.57 2.32 -0.62
C LEU A 183 -10.72 1.43 -1.55
N LEU A 184 -9.53 1.04 -1.12
CA LEU A 184 -8.63 0.20 -1.91
C LEU A 184 -9.26 -1.16 -2.23
N ASN A 185 -9.87 -1.82 -1.24
CA ASN A 185 -10.54 -3.10 -1.43
C ASN A 185 -11.76 -2.97 -2.36
N HIS A 186 -12.54 -1.89 -2.23
CA HIS A 186 -13.66 -1.64 -3.13
C HIS A 186 -13.18 -1.46 -4.57
N LEU A 187 -12.16 -0.65 -4.80
CA LEU A 187 -11.63 -0.38 -6.13
C LEU A 187 -10.95 -1.60 -6.74
N ALA A 188 -10.22 -2.40 -5.95
CA ALA A 188 -9.62 -3.64 -6.40
C ALA A 188 -10.67 -4.66 -6.89
N GLN A 189 -11.84 -4.68 -6.27
CA GLN A 189 -12.95 -5.55 -6.68
C GLN A 189 -13.76 -4.97 -7.86
N LYS A 190 -13.88 -3.64 -7.94
CA LYS A 190 -14.72 -2.97 -8.93
C LYS A 190 -14.03 -2.79 -10.28
N LEU A 191 -12.79 -2.29 -10.30
CA LEU A 191 -12.15 -1.82 -11.52
C LEU A 191 -11.89 -2.92 -12.58
N PRO A 192 -11.50 -4.16 -12.20
CA PRO A 192 -11.31 -5.23 -13.18
C PRO A 192 -12.59 -5.74 -13.84
N VAL A 193 -13.75 -5.43 -13.26
CA VAL A 193 -15.04 -5.96 -13.73
C VAL A 193 -15.65 -5.05 -14.78
N SER A 194 -15.83 -5.59 -15.98
CA SER A 194 -16.52 -4.94 -17.10
C SER A 194 -17.51 -5.91 -17.73
N ARG A 195 -18.54 -5.39 -18.40
CA ARG A 195 -19.47 -6.21 -19.17
C ARG A 195 -19.04 -6.22 -20.63
N TRP A 196 -18.83 -7.42 -21.18
CA TRP A 196 -18.40 -7.64 -22.57
C TRP A 196 -17.14 -6.82 -22.91
N GLN A 197 -17.15 -6.05 -24.01
CA GLN A 197 -16.00 -5.29 -24.47
C GLN A 197 -15.76 -4.02 -23.67
N ARG A 198 -16.80 -3.46 -23.10
CA ARG A 198 -16.80 -2.38 -22.11
C ARG A 198 -18.21 -1.98 -21.68
N ASP A 199 -18.36 -1.55 -20.44
CA ASP A 199 -19.41 -0.63 -20.01
C ASP A 199 -18.84 0.51 -19.15
N LEU A 200 -19.70 1.37 -18.61
CA LEU A 200 -19.31 2.56 -17.86
C LEU A 200 -19.45 2.36 -16.33
N THR A 201 -19.12 1.18 -15.80
CA THR A 201 -19.29 0.86 -14.38
C THR A 201 -18.38 1.67 -13.45
N ASP A 202 -17.30 2.22 -13.97
CA ASP A 202 -16.31 3.01 -13.25
C ASP A 202 -16.50 4.53 -13.38
N SER A 203 -17.57 4.96 -14.05
CA SER A 203 -17.81 6.38 -14.36
C SER A 203 -18.74 7.10 -13.36
N THR A 204 -18.96 6.52 -12.20
CA THR A 204 -19.82 7.13 -11.15
C THR A 204 -19.05 7.41 -9.87
#